data_684f0ce48747cec4c0cf1356386b0d9f
#
_entry.id   684f0ce48747cec4c0cf1356386b0d9f
#
_cell.length_a   1.000
_cell.length_b   1.000
_cell.length_c   1.000
_cell.angle_alpha   90.00
_cell.angle_beta   90.00
_cell.angle_gamma   90.00
#
_symmetry.space_group_name_H-M   'P 1'
#
loop_
_entity.id
_entity.type
_entity.pdbx_description
1 polymer ?
#
loop_
_entity_poly.entity_id
_entity_poly.type
_entity_poly.pdbx_seq_one_letter_code
_entity_poly.pdbx_strand_id
1 'polypeptide(L)'
;ADRRNIYLSKEGHIAEGSATWNQLSNSDKAKRSRAAEDASLKLKSPNFAVSRTRLNVRNVPRAWDEKQLKALFVEAVKERATKATPRVKQVKILRDKPATADAPAGASKGIAFIEFDDHEHSLCALRHLNNNPSIWGKDHRPIVEFAIDNVQALKKRAARLAKSLTTRMHMCFVTSSKRHRRIRTMSRRSSISRVSMLLGVARLSTPS
;
A
#
# COMPACT_ATOMS: atom_id res chain seq x y z
N ALA A 1 2.69 -29.89 -1.85
CA ALA A 1 1.92 -29.02 -0.94
C ALA A 1 1.45 -27.78 -1.69
N ASP A 2 0.18 -27.40 -1.53
CA ASP A 2 -0.39 -26.20 -2.17
C ASP A 2 0.18 -24.92 -1.52
N ARG A 3 0.87 -24.10 -2.32
CA ARG A 3 1.51 -22.86 -1.87
C ARG A 3 0.55 -21.66 -1.83
N ARG A 4 -0.74 -21.87 -2.12
CA ARG A 4 -1.74 -20.78 -2.23
C ARG A 4 -2.32 -20.34 -0.87
N ASN A 5 -1.88 -20.95 0.25
CA ASN A 5 -2.32 -20.61 1.62
C ASN A 5 -3.86 -20.67 1.80
N ILE A 6 -4.53 -21.61 1.15
CA ILE A 6 -6.00 -21.71 1.14
C ILE A 6 -6.57 -21.83 2.56
N TYR A 7 -5.82 -22.43 3.49
CA TYR A 7 -6.23 -22.58 4.88
C TYR A 7 -6.54 -21.22 5.56
N LEU A 8 -5.86 -20.14 5.14
CA LEU A 8 -6.09 -18.79 5.67
C LEU A 8 -7.44 -18.21 5.24
N SER A 9 -8.07 -18.71 4.19
CA SER A 9 -9.39 -18.24 3.77
C SER A 9 -10.50 -18.59 4.76
N LYS A 10 -10.24 -19.58 5.64
CA LYS A 10 -11.18 -19.98 6.69
C LYS A 10 -11.06 -19.10 7.96
N GLU A 11 -9.95 -18.38 8.12
CA GLU A 11 -9.77 -17.49 9.25
C GLU A 11 -10.74 -16.31 9.18
N GLY A 12 -11.45 -16.09 10.28
CA GLY A 12 -12.47 -15.05 10.36
C GLY A 12 -13.83 -15.40 9.74
N HIS A 13 -13.96 -16.58 9.13
CA HIS A 13 -15.23 -17.05 8.61
C HIS A 13 -16.19 -17.41 9.76
N ILE A 14 -17.42 -16.91 9.69
CA ILE A 14 -18.49 -17.25 10.63
C ILE A 14 -19.40 -18.25 9.93
N ALA A 15 -19.51 -19.45 10.50
CA ALA A 15 -20.34 -20.49 9.95
C ALA A 15 -21.84 -20.09 10.01
N GLU A 16 -22.55 -20.34 8.92
CA GLU A 16 -24.00 -20.17 8.87
C GLU A 16 -24.68 -21.05 9.92
N GLY A 17 -25.69 -20.50 10.62
CA GLY A 17 -26.39 -21.20 11.69
C GLY A 17 -25.68 -21.17 13.07
N SER A 18 -24.45 -20.63 13.17
CA SER A 18 -23.80 -20.45 14.47
C SER A 18 -24.51 -19.38 15.33
N ALA A 19 -24.30 -19.45 16.65
CA ALA A 19 -24.85 -18.44 17.57
C ALA A 19 -24.44 -17.01 17.19
N THR A 20 -23.19 -16.86 16.75
CA THR A 20 -22.63 -15.59 16.26
C THR A 20 -23.31 -15.13 14.95
N TRP A 21 -23.58 -16.05 14.04
CA TRP A 21 -24.32 -15.77 12.80
C TRP A 21 -25.72 -15.25 13.06
N ASN A 22 -26.43 -15.85 14.01
CA ASN A 22 -27.79 -15.46 14.35
C ASN A 22 -27.91 -14.05 14.91
N GLN A 23 -26.84 -13.54 15.53
CA GLN A 23 -26.76 -12.16 16.04
C GLN A 23 -26.44 -11.10 14.98
N LEU A 24 -26.14 -11.51 13.75
CA LEU A 24 -25.82 -10.59 12.67
C LEU A 24 -27.07 -9.99 12.05
N SER A 25 -26.97 -8.75 11.57
CA SER A 25 -28.00 -8.13 10.74
C SER A 25 -28.15 -8.88 9.41
N ASN A 26 -29.34 -8.85 8.80
CA ASN A 26 -29.57 -9.48 7.51
C ASN A 26 -28.66 -8.91 6.41
N SER A 27 -28.33 -7.60 6.49
CA SER A 27 -27.38 -6.95 5.59
C SER A 27 -25.97 -7.56 5.72
N ASP A 28 -25.50 -7.77 6.96
CA ASP A 28 -24.17 -8.34 7.20
C ASP A 28 -24.10 -9.82 6.80
N LYS A 29 -25.17 -10.59 7.06
CA LYS A 29 -25.29 -11.98 6.58
C LYS A 29 -25.15 -12.05 5.06
N ALA A 30 -25.92 -11.25 4.32
CA ALA A 30 -25.86 -11.21 2.87
C ALA A 30 -24.48 -10.80 2.32
N LYS A 31 -23.79 -9.85 2.98
CA LYS A 31 -22.43 -9.45 2.61
C LYS A 31 -21.42 -10.56 2.84
N ARG A 32 -21.54 -11.29 3.94
CA ARG A 32 -20.65 -12.43 4.28
C ARG A 32 -20.86 -13.61 3.34
N SER A 33 -22.12 -14.00 3.05
CA SER A 33 -22.41 -15.06 2.08
C SER A 33 -21.84 -14.74 0.71
N ARG A 34 -22.07 -13.54 0.18
CA ARG A 34 -21.48 -13.10 -1.10
C ARG A 34 -19.95 -13.11 -1.07
N ALA A 35 -19.35 -12.70 0.04
CA ALA A 35 -17.89 -12.71 0.17
C ALA A 35 -17.33 -14.15 0.14
N ALA A 36 -18.00 -15.08 0.81
CA ALA A 36 -17.64 -16.50 0.82
C ALA A 36 -17.79 -17.16 -0.57
N GLU A 37 -18.87 -16.85 -1.29
CA GLU A 37 -19.09 -17.31 -2.66
C GLU A 37 -17.99 -16.77 -3.60
N ASP A 38 -17.71 -15.46 -3.58
CA ASP A 38 -16.65 -14.82 -4.35
C ASP A 38 -15.27 -15.45 -4.06
N ALA A 39 -14.98 -15.71 -2.79
CA ALA A 39 -13.75 -16.35 -2.36
C ALA A 39 -13.64 -17.79 -2.92
N SER A 40 -14.72 -18.57 -2.80
CA SER A 40 -14.78 -19.93 -3.30
C SER A 40 -14.57 -19.98 -4.82
N LEU A 41 -15.24 -19.11 -5.58
CA LEU A 41 -15.09 -19.02 -7.03
C LEU A 41 -13.66 -18.67 -7.45
N LYS A 42 -13.04 -17.67 -6.80
CA LYS A 42 -11.66 -17.27 -7.08
C LYS A 42 -10.66 -18.37 -6.77
N LEU A 43 -10.82 -19.06 -5.65
CA LEU A 43 -9.90 -20.12 -5.21
C LEU A 43 -9.99 -21.41 -6.05
N LYS A 44 -11.04 -21.60 -6.85
CA LYS A 44 -11.09 -22.66 -7.86
C LYS A 44 -10.00 -22.49 -8.93
N SER A 45 -9.63 -21.25 -9.25
CA SER A 45 -8.59 -20.97 -10.23
C SER A 45 -7.19 -21.00 -9.58
N PRO A 46 -6.20 -21.66 -10.19
CA PRO A 46 -4.83 -21.72 -9.68
C PRO A 46 -4.09 -20.37 -9.70
N ASN A 47 -4.63 -19.38 -10.41
CA ASN A 47 -4.04 -18.05 -10.52
C ASN A 47 -4.27 -17.18 -9.26
N PHE A 48 -5.10 -17.62 -8.34
CA PHE A 48 -5.39 -16.89 -7.11
C PHE A 48 -4.77 -17.57 -5.89
N ALA A 49 -4.21 -16.75 -5.02
CA ALA A 49 -3.64 -17.18 -3.74
C ALA A 49 -4.10 -16.27 -2.61
N VAL A 50 -4.21 -16.81 -1.41
CA VAL A 50 -4.52 -16.01 -0.22
C VAL A 50 -3.25 -15.33 0.27
N SER A 51 -3.30 -14.02 0.44
CA SER A 51 -2.18 -13.25 0.99
C SER A 51 -2.03 -13.52 2.48
N ARG A 52 -0.80 -13.62 2.97
CA ARG A 52 -0.52 -13.79 4.41
C ARG A 52 -0.53 -12.47 5.18
N THR A 53 -0.28 -11.37 4.52
CA THR A 53 -0.05 -10.07 5.16
C THR A 53 -1.07 -9.01 4.77
N ARG A 54 -1.89 -9.29 3.74
CA ARG A 54 -2.87 -8.36 3.24
C ARG A 54 -4.27 -8.78 3.64
N LEU A 55 -4.99 -7.86 4.28
CA LEU A 55 -6.37 -8.03 4.70
C LEU A 55 -7.31 -7.27 3.76
N ASN A 56 -8.48 -7.85 3.55
CA ASN A 56 -9.64 -7.22 2.92
C ASN A 56 -10.64 -6.88 4.02
N VAL A 57 -10.99 -5.62 4.11
CA VAL A 57 -11.95 -5.10 5.10
C VAL A 57 -13.19 -4.64 4.36
N ARG A 58 -14.34 -5.17 4.74
CA ARG A 58 -15.64 -4.80 4.20
C ARG A 58 -16.48 -4.12 5.28
N ASN A 59 -17.54 -3.47 4.86
CA ASN A 59 -18.47 -2.75 5.74
C ASN A 59 -17.86 -1.49 6.37
N VAL A 60 -16.81 -0.92 5.76
CA VAL A 60 -16.18 0.32 6.21
C VAL A 60 -17.17 1.48 6.04
N PRO A 61 -17.43 2.30 7.07
CA PRO A 61 -18.30 3.46 6.96
C PRO A 61 -17.78 4.43 5.88
N ARG A 62 -18.67 5.04 5.12
CA ARG A 62 -18.28 5.91 4.00
C ARG A 62 -17.51 7.16 4.40
N ALA A 63 -17.73 7.62 5.63
CA ALA A 63 -17.07 8.80 6.21
C ALA A 63 -15.62 8.54 6.64
N TRP A 64 -15.18 7.26 6.66
CA TRP A 64 -13.85 6.92 7.15
C TRP A 64 -12.76 7.16 6.11
N ASP A 65 -11.65 7.70 6.59
CA ASP A 65 -10.44 7.91 5.82
C ASP A 65 -9.40 6.81 6.03
N GLU A 66 -8.44 6.74 5.11
CA GLU A 66 -7.33 5.77 5.17
C GLU A 66 -6.47 5.94 6.43
N LYS A 67 -6.35 7.18 6.94
CA LYS A 67 -5.59 7.49 8.17
C LYS A 67 -6.29 6.93 9.41
N GLN A 68 -7.60 7.12 9.52
CA GLN A 68 -8.41 6.60 10.63
C GLN A 68 -8.40 5.07 10.64
N LEU A 69 -8.55 4.47 9.45
CA LEU A 69 -8.52 3.02 9.31
C LEU A 69 -7.15 2.45 9.70
N LYS A 70 -6.05 3.12 9.31
CA LYS A 70 -4.70 2.74 9.70
C LYS A 70 -4.53 2.80 11.22
N ALA A 71 -4.98 3.87 11.86
CA ALA A 71 -4.89 4.04 13.32
C ALA A 71 -5.62 2.92 14.06
N LEU A 72 -6.87 2.61 13.66
CA LEU A 72 -7.66 1.53 14.23
C LEU A 72 -6.94 0.18 14.16
N PHE A 73 -6.36 -0.16 13.02
CA PHE A 73 -5.67 -1.44 12.84
C PHE A 73 -4.35 -1.52 13.62
N VAL A 74 -3.63 -0.41 13.73
CA VAL A 74 -2.41 -0.32 14.55
C VAL A 74 -2.74 -0.49 16.03
N GLU A 75 -3.81 0.15 16.50
CA GLU A 75 -4.29 0.07 17.88
C GLU A 75 -4.73 -1.36 18.24
N ALA A 76 -5.53 -1.97 17.39
CA ALA A 76 -5.98 -3.36 17.55
C ALA A 76 -4.82 -4.37 17.67
N VAL A 77 -3.71 -4.15 16.97
CA VAL A 77 -2.52 -5.00 17.12
C VAL A 77 -1.80 -4.69 18.42
N LYS A 78 -1.65 -3.40 18.79
CA LYS A 78 -0.97 -2.99 20.03
C LYS A 78 -1.65 -3.53 21.29
N GLU A 79 -2.96 -3.57 21.32
CA GLU A 79 -3.71 -4.12 22.47
C GLU A 79 -3.41 -5.60 22.71
N ARG A 80 -3.10 -6.37 21.67
CA ARG A 80 -2.82 -7.81 21.77
C ARG A 80 -1.34 -8.16 21.70
N ALA A 81 -0.54 -7.40 20.97
CA ALA A 81 0.88 -7.66 20.74
C ALA A 81 1.72 -6.70 21.60
N THR A 82 2.10 -7.13 22.78
CA THR A 82 2.85 -6.33 23.76
C THR A 82 4.31 -6.05 23.37
N LYS A 83 4.88 -6.78 22.41
CA LYS A 83 6.33 -6.76 22.13
C LYS A 83 6.75 -6.11 20.80
N ALA A 84 5.83 -5.84 19.87
CA ALA A 84 6.21 -5.34 18.55
C ALA A 84 5.34 -4.17 18.10
N THR A 85 5.96 -3.12 17.59
CA THR A 85 5.23 -2.03 16.92
C THR A 85 4.75 -2.50 15.56
N PRO A 86 3.42 -2.56 15.31
CA PRO A 86 2.90 -3.03 14.05
C PRO A 86 3.26 -2.07 12.91
N ARG A 87 3.84 -2.63 11.85
CA ARG A 87 4.20 -1.88 10.66
C ARG A 87 3.20 -2.14 9.54
N VAL A 88 2.47 -1.09 9.18
CA VAL A 88 1.50 -1.12 8.08
C VAL A 88 2.15 -0.55 6.83
N LYS A 89 2.31 -1.39 5.80
CA LYS A 89 2.87 -1.00 4.49
C LYS A 89 1.94 -0.09 3.71
N GLN A 90 0.69 -0.49 3.60
CA GLN A 90 -0.28 0.20 2.76
C GLN A 90 -1.69 0.06 3.32
N VAL A 91 -2.44 1.15 3.26
CA VAL A 91 -3.90 1.18 3.43
C VAL A 91 -4.51 1.80 2.20
N LYS A 92 -5.55 1.20 1.64
CA LYS A 92 -6.26 1.74 0.50
C LYS A 92 -7.75 1.44 0.59
N ILE A 93 -8.55 2.49 0.61
CA ILE A 93 -10.01 2.42 0.51
C ILE A 93 -10.39 2.41 -0.98
N LEU A 94 -11.24 1.49 -1.38
CA LEU A 94 -11.80 1.48 -2.73
C LEU A 94 -12.83 2.58 -2.85
N ARG A 95 -12.62 3.47 -3.81
CA ARG A 95 -13.53 4.56 -4.15
C ARG A 95 -14.05 4.38 -5.59
N ASP A 96 -15.20 4.94 -5.88
CA ASP A 96 -15.70 5.03 -7.25
C ASP A 96 -14.77 5.93 -8.08
N LYS A 97 -14.79 5.74 -9.39
CA LYS A 97 -14.06 6.63 -10.27
C LYS A 97 -14.72 8.02 -10.21
N PRO A 98 -13.92 9.10 -10.14
CA PRO A 98 -14.48 10.44 -10.22
C PRO A 98 -15.22 10.61 -11.56
N ALA A 99 -16.33 11.33 -11.53
CA ALA A 99 -17.14 11.58 -12.72
C ALA A 99 -16.38 12.38 -13.79
N THR A 100 -15.48 13.27 -13.34
CA THR A 100 -14.59 14.11 -14.18
C THR A 100 -13.16 14.02 -13.67
N ALA A 101 -12.16 14.30 -14.53
CA ALA A 101 -10.75 14.23 -14.15
C ALA A 101 -10.39 15.18 -12.98
N ASP A 102 -11.07 16.32 -12.89
CA ASP A 102 -10.87 17.35 -11.87
C ASP A 102 -11.78 17.19 -10.64
N ALA A 103 -12.63 16.16 -10.61
CA ALA A 103 -13.51 15.92 -9.48
C ALA A 103 -12.75 15.29 -8.31
N PRO A 104 -13.11 15.63 -7.04
CA PRO A 104 -12.54 14.98 -5.87
C PRO A 104 -12.80 13.47 -5.93
N ALA A 105 -11.96 12.70 -5.22
CA ALA A 105 -12.05 11.25 -5.17
C ALA A 105 -13.50 10.78 -4.93
N GLY A 106 -13.97 9.85 -5.75
CA GLY A 106 -15.35 9.37 -5.70
C GLY A 106 -15.75 8.76 -4.36
N ALA A 107 -17.02 8.46 -4.20
CA ALA A 107 -17.59 7.91 -2.98
C ALA A 107 -16.92 6.59 -2.58
N SER A 108 -16.76 6.35 -1.28
CA SER A 108 -16.22 5.09 -0.75
C SER A 108 -17.18 3.94 -1.03
N LYS A 109 -16.64 2.80 -1.51
CA LYS A 109 -17.37 1.54 -1.69
C LYS A 109 -17.60 0.76 -0.40
N GLY A 110 -17.07 1.24 0.73
CA GLY A 110 -17.11 0.51 2.00
C GLY A 110 -16.18 -0.72 2.03
N ILE A 111 -15.20 -0.77 1.12
CA ILE A 111 -14.20 -1.84 1.03
C ILE A 111 -12.81 -1.23 1.12
N ALA A 112 -11.95 -1.81 1.92
CA ALA A 112 -10.56 -1.38 2.05
C ALA A 112 -9.61 -2.57 2.03
N PHE A 113 -8.36 -2.29 1.65
CA PHE A 113 -7.24 -3.22 1.75
C PHE A 113 -6.18 -2.67 2.68
N ILE A 114 -5.69 -3.51 3.57
CA ILE A 114 -4.63 -3.16 4.52
C ILE A 114 -3.54 -4.21 4.41
N GLU A 115 -2.31 -3.77 4.24
CA GLU A 115 -1.14 -4.64 4.13
C GLU A 115 -0.17 -4.38 5.27
N PHE A 116 0.14 -5.42 6.02
CA PHE A 116 1.13 -5.41 7.09
C PHE A 116 2.48 -5.94 6.59
N ASP A 117 3.54 -5.70 7.35
CA ASP A 117 4.83 -6.32 7.11
C ASP A 117 4.80 -7.80 7.52
N ASP A 118 4.24 -8.09 8.69
CA ASP A 118 4.26 -9.39 9.32
C ASP A 118 2.90 -10.07 9.28
N HIS A 119 2.94 -11.40 9.14
CA HIS A 119 1.74 -12.23 9.16
C HIS A 119 1.06 -12.22 10.54
N GLU A 120 1.85 -12.26 11.60
CA GLU A 120 1.34 -12.29 12.97
C GLU A 120 0.50 -11.04 13.29
N HIS A 121 0.97 -9.87 12.85
CA HIS A 121 0.22 -8.62 13.02
C HIS A 121 -1.09 -8.62 12.23
N SER A 122 -1.08 -9.16 11.01
CA SER A 122 -2.32 -9.26 10.21
C SER A 122 -3.33 -10.22 10.83
N LEU A 123 -2.87 -11.36 11.34
CA LEU A 123 -3.72 -12.35 12.01
C LEU A 123 -4.28 -11.80 13.33
N CYS A 124 -3.46 -11.12 14.11
CA CYS A 124 -3.86 -10.46 15.36
C CYS A 124 -4.95 -9.42 15.10
N ALA A 125 -4.73 -8.53 14.13
CA ALA A 125 -5.71 -7.52 13.73
C ALA A 125 -7.03 -8.15 13.25
N LEU A 126 -6.96 -9.19 12.42
CA LEU A 126 -8.13 -9.91 11.94
C LEU A 126 -8.95 -10.45 13.11
N ARG A 127 -8.32 -11.16 14.04
CA ARG A 127 -9.02 -11.80 15.17
C ARG A 127 -9.60 -10.81 16.18
N HIS A 128 -9.01 -9.61 16.29
CA HIS A 128 -9.49 -8.57 17.19
C HIS A 128 -10.65 -7.77 16.57
N LEU A 129 -10.52 -7.43 15.30
CA LEU A 129 -11.46 -6.51 14.64
C LEU A 129 -12.65 -7.21 13.99
N ASN A 130 -12.48 -8.46 13.53
CA ASN A 130 -13.55 -9.14 12.80
C ASN A 130 -14.77 -9.37 13.68
N ASN A 131 -15.92 -8.93 13.19
CA ASN A 131 -17.22 -9.06 13.87
C ASN A 131 -17.33 -8.32 15.21
N ASN A 132 -16.47 -7.36 15.51
CA ASN A 132 -16.51 -6.60 16.75
C ASN A 132 -17.58 -5.49 16.66
N PRO A 133 -18.66 -5.54 17.47
CA PRO A 133 -19.73 -4.56 17.42
C PRO A 133 -19.37 -3.20 18.02
N SER A 134 -18.28 -3.12 18.81
CA SER A 134 -17.86 -1.87 19.47
C SER A 134 -17.21 -0.88 18.51
N ILE A 135 -16.77 -1.32 17.30
CA ILE A 135 -16.03 -0.48 16.38
C ILE A 135 -16.95 0.42 15.55
N TRP A 136 -17.94 -0.15 14.86
CA TRP A 136 -18.86 0.59 13.99
C TRP A 136 -20.33 0.38 14.35
N GLY A 137 -20.61 -0.27 15.48
CA GLY A 137 -21.95 -0.54 15.97
C GLY A 137 -22.46 -1.95 15.66
N LYS A 138 -23.63 -2.26 16.23
CA LYS A 138 -24.22 -3.61 16.13
C LYS A 138 -24.69 -3.96 14.72
N ASP A 139 -25.15 -2.97 13.96
CA ASP A 139 -25.74 -3.16 12.62
C ASP A 139 -24.67 -3.13 11.51
N HIS A 140 -23.49 -2.60 11.78
CA HIS A 140 -22.39 -2.46 10.82
C HIS A 140 -21.10 -3.03 11.41
N ARG A 141 -21.05 -4.33 11.62
CA ARG A 141 -19.85 -4.96 12.15
C ARG A 141 -18.76 -5.08 11.06
N PRO A 142 -17.49 -4.85 11.40
CA PRO A 142 -16.40 -5.04 10.43
C PRO A 142 -16.32 -6.49 9.97
N ILE A 143 -16.12 -6.66 8.66
CA ILE A 143 -15.86 -7.96 8.05
C ILE A 143 -14.41 -7.93 7.59
N VAL A 144 -13.55 -8.65 8.31
CA VAL A 144 -12.11 -8.70 8.04
C VAL A 144 -11.74 -10.11 7.61
N GLU A 145 -11.12 -10.21 6.44
CA GLU A 145 -10.71 -11.48 5.81
C GLU A 145 -9.32 -11.31 5.21
N PHE A 146 -8.59 -12.41 5.02
CA PHE A 146 -7.36 -12.36 4.22
C PHE A 146 -7.69 -12.08 2.75
N ALA A 147 -6.95 -11.18 2.14
CA ALA A 147 -7.16 -10.81 0.74
C ALA A 147 -6.76 -11.96 -0.20
N ILE A 148 -7.59 -12.19 -1.22
CA ILE A 148 -7.30 -13.13 -2.30
C ILE A 148 -6.72 -12.33 -3.46
N ASP A 149 -5.45 -12.55 -3.74
CA ASP A 149 -4.69 -11.84 -4.74
C ASP A 149 -4.50 -12.66 -6.01
N ASN A 150 -4.58 -12.01 -7.16
CA ASN A 150 -4.21 -12.63 -8.43
C ASN A 150 -2.67 -12.58 -8.58
N VAL A 151 -2.03 -13.75 -8.54
CA VAL A 151 -0.57 -13.89 -8.58
C VAL A 151 0.03 -13.29 -9.87
N GLN A 152 -0.65 -13.44 -11.00
CA GLN A 152 -0.18 -12.85 -12.26
C GLN A 152 -0.25 -11.31 -12.24
N ALA A 153 -1.32 -10.76 -11.67
CA ALA A 153 -1.46 -9.32 -11.54
C ALA A 153 -0.38 -8.73 -10.59
N LEU A 154 -0.08 -9.43 -9.49
CA LEU A 154 1.01 -9.06 -8.59
C LEU A 154 2.37 -9.10 -9.29
N LYS A 155 2.67 -10.15 -10.07
CA LYS A 155 3.91 -10.25 -10.85
C LYS A 155 4.03 -9.09 -11.87
N LYS A 156 2.94 -8.77 -12.59
CA LYS A 156 2.90 -7.64 -13.52
C LYS A 156 3.13 -6.30 -12.81
N ARG A 157 2.52 -6.11 -11.62
CA ARG A 157 2.72 -4.89 -10.81
C ARG A 157 4.17 -4.78 -10.33
N ALA A 158 4.75 -5.85 -9.82
CA ALA A 158 6.15 -5.89 -9.38
C ALA A 158 7.11 -5.58 -10.53
N ALA A 159 6.89 -6.16 -11.71
CA ALA A 159 7.70 -5.90 -12.90
C ALA A 159 7.62 -4.43 -13.36
N ARG A 160 6.43 -3.81 -13.31
CA ARG A 160 6.26 -2.38 -13.60
C ARG A 160 7.02 -1.50 -12.61
N LEU A 161 6.93 -1.83 -11.32
CA LEU A 161 7.62 -1.09 -10.26
C LEU A 161 9.14 -1.21 -10.41
N ALA A 162 9.67 -2.40 -10.69
CA ALA A 162 11.08 -2.62 -10.93
C ALA A 162 11.58 -1.79 -12.14
N LYS A 163 10.86 -1.78 -13.26
CA LYS A 163 11.17 -0.95 -14.43
C LYS A 163 11.18 0.54 -14.08
N SER A 164 10.19 1.02 -13.34
CA SER A 164 10.10 2.42 -12.91
C SER A 164 11.30 2.82 -12.04
N LEU A 165 11.70 1.96 -11.09
CA LEU A 165 12.86 2.21 -10.24
C LEU A 165 14.17 2.25 -11.05
N THR A 166 14.36 1.32 -11.99
CA THR A 166 15.52 1.29 -12.87
C THR A 166 15.61 2.56 -13.73
N THR A 167 14.49 3.00 -14.31
CA THR A 167 14.43 4.23 -15.11
C THR A 167 14.75 5.46 -14.24
N ARG A 168 14.23 5.51 -13.02
CA ARG A 168 14.48 6.62 -12.09
C ARG A 168 15.95 6.66 -11.66
N MET A 169 16.58 5.53 -11.38
CA MET A 169 18.00 5.44 -11.05
C MET A 169 18.86 5.88 -12.24
N HIS A 170 18.52 5.45 -13.45
CA HIS A 170 19.23 5.86 -14.65
C HIS A 170 19.15 7.38 -14.89
N MET A 171 17.96 7.97 -14.74
CA MET A 171 17.81 9.42 -14.84
C MET A 171 18.61 10.18 -13.78
N CYS A 172 18.63 9.72 -12.52
CA CYS A 172 19.45 10.32 -11.47
C CYS A 172 20.95 10.27 -11.80
N PHE A 173 21.43 9.13 -12.34
CA PHE A 173 22.81 8.97 -12.74
C PHE A 173 23.18 9.92 -13.88
N VAL A 174 22.34 10.01 -14.91
CA VAL A 174 22.57 10.90 -16.09
C VAL A 174 22.55 12.37 -15.67
N THR A 175 21.65 12.78 -14.79
CA THR A 175 21.58 14.17 -14.30
C THR A 175 22.78 14.53 -13.42
N SER A 176 23.23 13.61 -12.56
CA SER A 176 24.43 13.78 -11.75
C SER A 176 25.68 13.90 -12.63
N SER A 177 25.83 13.05 -13.64
CA SER A 177 26.94 13.11 -14.60
C SER A 177 26.98 14.43 -15.38
N LYS A 178 25.82 14.93 -15.83
CA LYS A 178 25.73 16.25 -16.50
C LYS A 178 26.10 17.38 -15.56
N ARG A 179 25.73 17.32 -14.27
CA ARG A 179 26.09 18.31 -13.26
C ARG A 179 27.59 18.37 -13.02
N HIS A 180 28.25 17.21 -12.91
CA HIS A 180 29.70 17.13 -12.76
C HIS A 180 30.45 17.64 -13.99
N ARG A 181 29.99 17.35 -15.22
CA ARG A 181 30.58 17.93 -16.43
C ARG A 181 30.48 19.45 -16.47
N ARG A 182 29.31 20.00 -16.06
CA ARG A 182 29.09 21.46 -16.05
C ARG A 182 30.01 22.16 -15.04
N ILE A 183 30.20 21.59 -13.87
CA ILE A 183 31.11 22.12 -12.84
C ILE A 183 32.56 22.11 -13.36
N ARG A 184 32.98 21.02 -14.02
CA ARG A 184 34.34 20.86 -14.55
C ARG A 184 34.61 21.84 -15.71
N THR A 185 33.62 22.16 -16.54
CA THR A 185 33.78 23.16 -17.61
C THR A 185 33.79 24.59 -17.06
N MET A 186 33.02 24.88 -16.01
CA MET A 186 33.08 26.20 -15.35
C MET A 186 34.43 26.43 -14.67
N SER A 187 34.98 25.42 -13.98
CA SER A 187 36.29 25.51 -13.33
C SER A 187 37.40 25.73 -14.35
N ARG A 188 37.36 25.06 -15.51
CA ARG A 188 38.33 25.29 -16.60
C ARG A 188 38.24 26.70 -17.20
N ARG A 189 37.03 27.25 -17.36
CA ARG A 189 36.85 28.64 -17.85
C ARG A 189 37.39 29.68 -16.89
N SER A 190 37.21 29.47 -15.58
CA SER A 190 37.72 30.41 -14.55
C SER A 190 39.24 30.37 -14.44
N SER A 191 39.91 29.23 -14.65
CA SER A 191 41.36 29.14 -14.67
C SER A 191 41.97 29.78 -15.91
N ILE A 192 41.35 29.64 -17.09
CA ILE A 192 41.82 30.30 -18.33
C ILE A 192 41.68 31.82 -18.20
N SER A 193 40.58 32.34 -17.63
CA SER A 193 40.38 33.76 -17.40
C SER A 193 41.45 34.36 -16.46
N ARG A 194 41.85 33.63 -15.41
CA ARG A 194 42.93 34.08 -14.50
C ARG A 194 44.30 34.11 -15.17
N VAL A 195 44.61 33.13 -16.03
CA VAL A 195 45.88 33.13 -16.77
C VAL A 195 45.95 34.28 -17.77
N SER A 196 44.84 34.59 -18.48
CA SER A 196 44.79 35.72 -19.40
C SER A 196 44.96 37.06 -18.71
N MET A 197 44.44 37.21 -17.49
CA MET A 197 44.57 38.45 -16.71
C MET A 197 46.00 38.66 -16.19
N LEU A 198 46.73 37.61 -15.82
CA LEU A 198 48.14 37.65 -15.42
C LEU A 198 49.08 38.00 -16.59
N LEU A 199 48.79 37.54 -17.79
CA LEU A 199 49.57 37.79 -18.99
C LEU A 199 49.32 39.21 -19.54
N GLY A 200 48.15 39.82 -19.28
CA GLY A 200 47.84 41.19 -19.68
C GLY A 200 48.57 42.27 -18.87
N VAL A 201 48.92 41.99 -17.61
CA VAL A 201 49.63 42.92 -16.72
C VAL A 201 51.13 42.98 -17.01
N ALA A 202 51.70 41.95 -17.63
CA ALA A 202 53.14 41.89 -17.93
C ALA A 202 53.58 42.70 -19.18
N ARG A 203 52.67 43.33 -19.90
CA ARG A 203 52.99 44.12 -21.14
C ARG A 203 53.04 45.65 -20.99
N LEU A 204 52.91 46.18 -19.77
CA LEU A 204 52.86 47.63 -19.52
C LEU A 204 54.04 48.20 -18.71
N SER A 205 55.19 47.55 -18.69
CA SER A 205 56.38 48.08 -18.03
C SER A 205 57.60 47.92 -18.92
N THR A 206 57.76 48.84 -19.91
CA THR A 206 59.07 49.19 -20.50
C THR A 206 59.25 50.68 -20.37
N PRO A 207 60.18 51.21 -19.54
CA PRO A 207 60.52 52.64 -19.58
C PRO A 207 61.53 52.85 -20.69
N SER A 208 61.38 54.03 -21.35
CA SER A 208 62.35 54.70 -22.20
C SER A 208 63.48 55.21 -21.41
#